data_42de38d156542990e596f268fc99a077
#
_entry.id   42de38d156542990e596f268fc99a077
#
_cell.length_a   1.000
_cell.length_b   1.000
_cell.length_c   1.000
_cell.angle_alpha   90.00
_cell.angle_beta   90.00
_cell.angle_gamma   90.00
#
_symmetry.space_group_name_H-M   'P 1'
#
loop_
_entity.id
_entity.type
_entity.pdbx_description
1 polymer ?
#
loop_
_entity_poly.entity_id
_entity_poly.type
_entity_poly.pdbx_seq_one_letter_code
_entity_poly.pdbx_strand_id
1 'polypeptide(L)'
;MLRKISLGLVLALAAACGSAKVISRTQAGGVIELQGDRGKAMEQANGEMSRHCGPGNYQIVQEGEEAIGTDTFVREDTSTDSATSRSGRRSATDSTTTGQQSTRTATAWRVHYQCAGAAGGPPPGPAGGPPPAPAPAPGY
;
A
#
# COMPACT_ATOMS: atom_id res chain seq x y z
N MET A 1 -33.07 0.39 27.71
CA MET A 1 -32.62 -0.23 26.47
C MET A 1 -31.92 0.71 25.47
N LEU A 2 -31.99 2.04 25.62
CA LEU A 2 -31.34 3.03 24.74
C LEU A 2 -29.80 3.12 24.85
N ARG A 3 -29.21 2.72 25.98
CA ARG A 3 -27.77 2.89 26.25
C ARG A 3 -26.84 1.95 25.43
N LYS A 4 -27.37 0.84 24.95
CA LYS A 4 -26.58 -0.15 24.18
C LYS A 4 -26.51 0.16 22.68
N ILE A 5 -27.43 0.96 22.15
CA ILE A 5 -27.48 1.35 20.74
C ILE A 5 -26.44 2.44 20.42
N SER A 6 -26.16 3.34 21.38
CA SER A 6 -25.20 4.42 21.19
C SER A 6 -23.76 3.96 21.05
N LEU A 7 -23.36 2.85 21.68
CA LEU A 7 -21.98 2.35 21.61
C LEU A 7 -21.66 1.71 20.26
N GLY A 8 -22.65 1.05 19.63
CA GLY A 8 -22.49 0.46 18.29
C GLY A 8 -22.39 1.51 17.17
N LEU A 9 -23.08 2.63 17.31
CA LEU A 9 -23.08 3.69 16.31
C LEU A 9 -21.75 4.47 16.30
N VAL A 10 -21.08 4.63 17.44
CA VAL A 10 -19.80 5.32 17.54
C VAL A 10 -18.66 4.52 16.92
N LEU A 11 -18.71 3.19 17.01
CA LEU A 11 -17.68 2.32 16.38
C LEU A 11 -17.76 2.30 14.85
N ALA A 12 -18.96 2.48 14.28
CA ALA A 12 -19.15 2.47 12.82
C ALA A 12 -18.61 3.75 12.14
N LEU A 13 -18.49 4.85 12.86
CA LEU A 13 -17.94 6.11 12.32
C LEU A 13 -16.42 6.14 12.24
N ALA A 14 -15.71 5.24 12.92
CA ALA A 14 -14.26 5.18 12.90
C ALA A 14 -13.69 4.52 11.62
N ALA A 15 -14.52 3.78 10.87
CA ALA A 15 -14.09 3.06 9.66
C ALA A 15 -14.03 3.92 8.39
N ALA A 16 -14.50 5.17 8.44
CA ALA A 16 -14.59 6.06 7.27
C ALA A 16 -13.48 7.15 7.25
N CYS A 17 -12.36 6.93 7.92
CA CYS A 17 -11.24 7.86 7.91
C CYS A 17 -10.35 7.62 6.70
N GLY A 18 -10.33 8.57 5.76
CA GLY A 18 -9.27 8.68 4.76
C GLY A 18 -8.11 9.47 5.35
N SER A 19 -6.89 9.12 5.02
CA SER A 19 -5.68 9.83 5.44
C SER A 19 -4.71 10.03 4.29
N ALA A 20 -3.98 11.14 4.34
CA ALA A 20 -2.92 11.46 3.40
C ALA A 20 -1.56 11.36 4.10
N LYS A 21 -0.68 10.52 3.56
CA LYS A 21 0.69 10.35 4.07
C LYS A 21 1.67 10.96 3.09
N VAL A 22 2.43 11.92 3.55
CA VAL A 22 3.51 12.51 2.75
C VAL A 22 4.66 11.53 2.64
N ILE A 23 4.97 11.12 1.41
CA ILE A 23 6.06 10.18 1.10
C ILE A 23 7.35 10.94 0.83
N SER A 24 7.28 12.02 0.04
CA SER A 24 8.43 12.85 -0.25
C SER A 24 8.04 14.31 -0.43
N ARG A 25 8.95 15.21 -0.08
CA ARG A 25 8.86 16.66 -0.34
C ARG A 25 10.17 17.17 -0.90
N THR A 26 10.05 18.00 -1.91
CA THR A 26 11.15 18.77 -2.49
C THR A 26 10.72 20.22 -2.56
N GLN A 27 11.63 21.16 -2.82
CA GLN A 27 11.25 22.57 -2.99
C GLN A 27 10.29 22.78 -4.17
N ALA A 28 10.29 21.90 -5.14
CA ALA A 28 9.47 21.98 -6.35
C ALA A 28 8.14 21.22 -6.26
N GLY A 29 7.90 20.41 -5.23
CA GLY A 29 6.69 19.59 -5.11
C GLY A 29 6.88 18.38 -4.22
N GLY A 30 6.12 17.31 -4.47
CA GLY A 30 6.23 16.09 -3.67
C GLY A 30 5.27 14.99 -4.09
N VAL A 31 5.26 13.94 -3.27
CA VAL A 31 4.40 12.76 -3.44
C VAL A 31 3.64 12.50 -2.14
N ILE A 32 2.35 12.31 -2.26
CA ILE A 32 1.45 11.98 -1.15
C ILE A 32 0.74 10.67 -1.46
N GLU A 33 0.74 9.76 -0.50
CA GLU A 33 -0.01 8.51 -0.55
C GLU A 33 -1.37 8.68 0.09
N LEU A 34 -2.43 8.24 -0.59
CA LEU A 34 -3.79 8.26 -0.08
C LEU A 34 -4.16 6.89 0.50
N GLN A 35 -4.66 6.88 1.73
CA GLN A 35 -5.07 5.69 2.45
C GLN A 35 -6.52 5.80 2.91
N GLY A 36 -7.27 4.70 2.85
CA GLY A 36 -8.66 4.64 3.28
C GLY A 36 -9.63 5.30 2.30
N ASP A 37 -10.57 6.13 2.81
CA ASP A 37 -11.51 6.85 1.97
C ASP A 37 -10.79 7.88 1.11
N ARG A 38 -10.88 7.69 -0.22
CA ARG A 38 -10.13 8.50 -1.19
C ARG A 38 -10.53 9.97 -1.18
N GLY A 39 -11.83 10.26 -1.00
CA GLY A 39 -12.32 11.65 -0.95
C GLY A 39 -11.73 12.42 0.20
N LYS A 40 -11.81 11.86 1.42
CA LYS A 40 -11.26 12.46 2.63
C LYS A 40 -9.73 12.52 2.63
N ALA A 41 -9.08 11.49 2.10
CA ALA A 41 -7.64 11.47 1.94
C ALA A 41 -7.18 12.57 0.96
N MET A 42 -7.93 12.82 -0.11
CA MET A 42 -7.64 13.90 -1.06
C MET A 42 -7.83 15.29 -0.44
N GLU A 43 -8.84 15.48 0.42
CA GLU A 43 -9.01 16.74 1.16
C GLU A 43 -7.79 17.03 2.05
N GLN A 44 -7.30 16.00 2.77
CA GLN A 44 -6.09 16.14 3.56
C GLN A 44 -4.85 16.38 2.69
N ALA A 45 -4.72 15.69 1.55
CA ALA A 45 -3.62 15.90 0.62
C ALA A 45 -3.61 17.33 0.08
N ASN A 46 -4.77 17.89 -0.27
CA ASN A 46 -4.90 19.29 -0.68
C ASN A 46 -4.44 20.25 0.45
N GLY A 47 -4.77 19.95 1.69
CA GLY A 47 -4.30 20.70 2.86
C GLY A 47 -2.76 20.64 2.99
N GLU A 48 -2.15 19.49 2.79
CA GLU A 48 -0.70 19.31 2.84
C GLU A 48 0.02 20.03 1.69
N MET A 49 -0.53 19.94 0.47
CA MET A 49 0.00 20.67 -0.70
C MET A 49 -0.10 22.18 -0.52
N SER A 50 -1.23 22.67 0.03
CA SER A 50 -1.42 24.09 0.33
C SER A 50 -0.46 24.61 1.41
N ARG A 51 -0.17 23.80 2.43
CA ARG A 51 0.84 24.17 3.44
C ARG A 51 2.24 24.21 2.88
N HIS A 52 2.54 23.35 1.91
CA HIS A 52 3.87 23.23 1.35
C HIS A 52 4.15 24.30 0.28
N CYS A 53 3.24 24.48 -0.67
CA CYS A 53 3.42 25.38 -1.80
C CYS A 53 2.74 26.75 -1.64
N GLY A 54 1.88 26.89 -0.62
CA GLY A 54 0.95 28.01 -0.46
C GLY A 54 -0.43 27.71 -1.07
N PRO A 55 -1.49 28.41 -0.56
CA PRO A 55 -2.85 28.21 -1.04
C PRO A 55 -2.98 28.47 -2.53
N GLY A 56 -3.47 27.47 -3.29
CA GLY A 56 -3.65 27.58 -4.73
C GLY A 56 -2.37 27.57 -5.57
N ASN A 57 -1.20 27.47 -4.95
CA ASN A 57 0.09 27.49 -5.62
C ASN A 57 0.65 26.09 -5.87
N TYR A 58 -0.19 25.10 -6.13
CA TYR A 58 0.21 23.75 -6.49
C TYR A 58 -0.63 23.22 -7.62
N GLN A 59 -0.07 22.28 -8.34
CA GLN A 59 -0.75 21.53 -9.40
C GLN A 59 -0.49 20.04 -9.23
N ILE A 60 -1.53 19.23 -9.32
CA ILE A 60 -1.41 17.77 -9.38
C ILE A 60 -0.97 17.43 -10.80
N VAL A 61 0.18 16.77 -10.93
CA VAL A 61 0.75 16.38 -12.21
C VAL A 61 0.47 14.94 -12.58
N GLN A 62 0.29 14.10 -11.56
CA GLN A 62 -0.07 12.69 -11.72
C GLN A 62 -0.83 12.21 -10.51
N GLU A 63 -1.84 11.40 -10.75
CA GLU A 63 -2.61 10.71 -9.72
C GLU A 63 -2.91 9.30 -10.20
N GLY A 64 -2.69 8.31 -9.35
CA GLY A 64 -2.96 6.93 -9.71
C GLY A 64 -2.44 5.92 -8.73
N GLU A 65 -2.71 4.66 -9.04
CA GLU A 65 -2.22 3.51 -8.29
C GLU A 65 -0.82 3.15 -8.77
N GLU A 66 0.13 3.11 -7.84
CA GLU A 66 1.52 2.79 -8.11
C GLU A 66 1.93 1.52 -7.35
N ALA A 67 2.75 0.70 -7.98
CA ALA A 67 3.38 -0.43 -7.32
C ALA A 67 4.43 0.08 -6.31
N ILE A 68 4.25 -0.30 -5.04
CA ILE A 68 5.13 0.12 -3.93
C ILE A 68 6.04 -1.00 -3.45
N GLY A 69 5.83 -2.22 -3.93
CA GLY A 69 6.61 -3.38 -3.54
C GLY A 69 5.90 -4.69 -3.83
N THR A 70 6.40 -5.73 -3.22
CA THR A 70 5.79 -7.06 -3.26
C THR A 70 5.60 -7.57 -1.84
N ASP A 71 4.36 -7.98 -1.53
CA ASP A 71 4.05 -8.66 -0.28
C ASP A 71 4.05 -10.16 -0.52
N THR A 72 4.82 -10.88 0.31
CA THR A 72 4.86 -12.33 0.30
C THR A 72 4.13 -12.84 1.52
N PHE A 73 3.04 -13.57 1.28
CA PHE A 73 2.27 -14.23 2.33
C PHE A 73 2.65 -15.69 2.37
N VAL A 74 3.08 -16.14 3.53
CA VAL A 74 3.30 -17.55 3.81
C VAL A 74 2.15 -18.02 4.67
N ARG A 75 1.40 -18.99 4.17
CA ARG A 75 0.35 -19.67 4.92
C ARG A 75 0.81 -21.08 5.20
N GLU A 76 0.90 -21.41 6.47
CA GLU A 76 1.19 -22.75 6.95
C GLU A 76 -0.09 -23.37 7.47
N ASP A 77 -0.57 -24.40 6.80
CA ASP A 77 -1.69 -25.22 7.25
C ASP A 77 -1.11 -26.53 7.79
N THR A 78 -1.26 -26.75 9.11
CA THR A 78 -0.86 -27.99 9.76
C THR A 78 -2.10 -28.82 10.04
N SER A 79 -2.22 -29.98 9.41
CA SER A 79 -3.23 -30.97 9.73
C SER A 79 -2.61 -32.06 10.60
N THR A 80 -3.30 -32.40 11.69
CA THR A 80 -2.88 -33.45 12.61
C THR A 80 -3.95 -34.53 12.61
N ASP A 81 -3.61 -35.69 12.11
CA ASP A 81 -4.45 -36.87 12.13
C ASP A 81 -4.01 -37.79 13.28
N SER A 82 -4.97 -38.09 14.17
CA SER A 82 -4.74 -39.02 15.30
C SER A 82 -5.55 -40.27 15.08
N ALA A 83 -4.88 -41.39 14.86
CA ALA A 83 -5.52 -42.71 14.77
C ALA A 83 -5.25 -43.48 16.06
N THR A 84 -6.36 -43.85 16.75
CA THR A 84 -6.29 -44.70 17.92
C THR A 84 -6.73 -46.11 17.53
N SER A 85 -5.84 -47.09 17.71
CA SER A 85 -6.18 -48.49 17.49
C SER A 85 -7.24 -48.96 18.50
N ARG A 86 -8.17 -49.74 18.00
CA ARG A 86 -9.31 -50.31 18.80
C ARG A 86 -8.87 -51.13 20.03
N SER A 87 -7.60 -51.53 20.08
CA SER A 87 -7.02 -52.25 21.24
C SER A 87 -6.34 -51.33 22.25
N GLY A 88 -6.40 -50.03 22.10
CA GLY A 88 -5.90 -49.02 23.06
C GLY A 88 -4.38 -49.01 23.31
N ARG A 89 -3.62 -49.81 22.55
CA ARG A 89 -2.18 -49.99 22.80
C ARG A 89 -1.24 -49.21 21.85
N ARG A 90 -1.75 -48.63 20.80
CA ARG A 90 -0.94 -47.81 19.84
C ARG A 90 -1.73 -46.61 19.38
N SER A 91 -1.28 -45.45 19.70
CA SER A 91 -1.69 -44.19 19.07
C SER A 91 -0.60 -43.73 18.12
N ALA A 92 -0.93 -43.53 16.87
CA ALA A 92 -0.08 -42.90 15.91
C ALA A 92 -0.62 -41.49 15.65
N THR A 93 0.21 -40.50 15.77
CA THR A 93 -0.10 -39.11 15.41
C THR A 93 0.76 -38.75 14.23
N ASP A 94 0.14 -38.46 13.14
CA ASP A 94 0.83 -37.96 11.94
C ASP A 94 0.45 -36.49 11.74
N SER A 95 1.45 -35.65 11.52
CA SER A 95 1.24 -34.22 11.27
C SER A 95 1.86 -33.86 9.93
N THR A 96 1.05 -33.35 9.03
CA THR A 96 1.51 -32.85 7.75
C THR A 96 1.38 -31.33 7.74
N THR A 97 2.50 -30.63 7.54
CA THR A 97 2.51 -29.20 7.37
C THR A 97 2.71 -28.88 5.90
N THR A 98 1.74 -28.19 5.32
CA THR A 98 1.82 -27.72 3.94
C THR A 98 1.96 -26.19 3.95
N GLY A 99 3.08 -25.70 3.45
CA GLY A 99 3.33 -24.27 3.28
C GLY A 99 2.88 -23.80 1.90
N GLN A 100 2.03 -22.79 1.84
CA GLN A 100 1.71 -22.08 0.60
C GLN A 100 2.31 -20.68 0.66
N GLN A 101 3.12 -20.35 -0.34
CA GLN A 101 3.67 -19.02 -0.51
C GLN A 101 2.98 -18.34 -1.68
N SER A 102 2.38 -17.19 -1.43
CA SER A 102 1.81 -16.34 -2.47
C SER A 102 2.45 -14.96 -2.43
N THR A 103 2.85 -14.47 -3.60
CA THR A 103 3.42 -13.14 -3.77
C THR A 103 2.43 -12.26 -4.50
N ARG A 104 2.14 -11.09 -3.95
CA ARG A 104 1.28 -10.08 -4.56
C ARG A 104 2.03 -8.77 -4.69
N THR A 105 1.82 -8.07 -5.78
CA THR A 105 2.28 -6.69 -5.90
C THR A 105 1.47 -5.82 -4.94
N ALA A 106 2.15 -5.18 -4.03
CA ALA A 106 1.55 -4.17 -3.17
C ALA A 106 1.44 -2.86 -3.96
N THR A 107 0.24 -2.28 -3.97
CA THR A 107 -0.01 -1.01 -4.66
C THR A 107 -0.54 0.03 -3.67
N ALA A 108 -0.25 1.30 -3.93
CA ALA A 108 -0.80 2.41 -3.19
C ALA A 108 -1.23 3.52 -4.13
N TRP A 109 -2.31 4.21 -3.75
CA TRP A 109 -2.76 5.37 -4.51
C TRP A 109 -1.89 6.57 -4.17
N ARG A 110 -1.22 7.14 -5.18
CA ARG A 110 -0.30 8.26 -5.00
C ARG A 110 -0.70 9.48 -5.82
N VAL A 111 -0.42 10.64 -5.26
CA VAL A 111 -0.61 11.95 -5.87
C VAL A 111 0.74 12.64 -5.95
N HIS A 112 1.18 12.92 -7.15
CA HIS A 112 2.36 13.74 -7.42
C HIS A 112 1.93 15.16 -7.69
N TYR A 113 2.55 16.10 -7.01
CA TYR A 113 2.23 17.53 -7.16
C TYR A 113 3.48 18.38 -7.35
N GLN A 114 3.32 19.51 -8.01
CA GLN A 114 4.34 20.53 -8.20
C GLN A 114 3.86 21.87 -7.67
N CYS A 115 4.77 22.62 -7.05
CA CYS A 115 4.50 23.98 -6.65
C CYS A 115 4.57 24.93 -7.85
N ALA A 116 3.59 25.82 -7.99
CA ALA A 116 3.61 26.86 -9.01
C ALA A 116 4.76 27.84 -8.73
N GLY A 117 5.63 28.06 -9.73
CA GLY A 117 6.81 28.91 -9.59
C GLY A 117 8.11 28.19 -9.29
N ALA A 118 8.09 26.91 -8.96
CA ALA A 118 9.29 26.08 -9.00
C ALA A 118 9.59 25.79 -10.48
N ALA A 119 10.69 26.33 -10.99
CA ALA A 119 11.13 26.11 -12.37
C ALA A 119 11.21 24.60 -12.64
N GLY A 120 10.34 24.12 -13.53
CA GLY A 120 10.09 22.72 -13.75
C GLY A 120 11.35 21.93 -14.12
N GLY A 121 11.76 21.08 -13.18
CA GLY A 121 12.47 19.87 -13.60
C GLY A 121 11.44 18.88 -14.15
N PRO A 122 11.80 18.05 -15.13
CA PRO A 122 10.91 16.98 -15.59
C PRO A 122 10.49 16.13 -14.40
N PRO A 123 9.24 15.62 -14.36
CA PRO A 123 8.80 14.72 -13.31
C PRO A 123 9.80 13.56 -13.22
N PRO A 124 10.19 13.11 -12.02
CA PRO A 124 10.96 11.89 -11.90
C PRO A 124 10.18 10.80 -12.61
N GLY A 125 10.74 10.27 -13.68
CA GLY A 125 10.14 9.15 -14.40
C GLY A 125 9.89 8.02 -13.43
N PRO A 126 8.97 7.08 -13.73
CA PRO A 126 8.67 5.96 -12.86
C PRO A 126 9.98 5.26 -12.49
N ALA A 127 10.28 5.29 -11.20
CA ALA A 127 11.45 4.60 -10.65
C ALA A 127 11.26 3.10 -10.88
N GLY A 128 12.04 2.52 -11.78
CA GLY A 128 12.11 1.07 -11.88
C GLY A 128 11.81 0.43 -13.22
N GLY A 129 12.12 1.09 -14.32
CA GLY A 129 12.35 0.34 -15.57
C GLY A 129 13.65 -0.47 -15.43
N PRO A 130 13.70 -1.74 -15.88
CA PRO A 130 14.96 -2.48 -15.93
C PRO A 130 15.99 -1.70 -16.76
N PRO A 131 17.28 -1.72 -16.39
CA PRO A 131 18.29 -1.04 -17.15
C PRO A 131 18.27 -1.53 -18.62
N PRO A 132 18.46 -0.62 -19.61
CA PRO A 132 18.49 -1.03 -21.00
C PRO A 132 19.58 -2.07 -21.20
N ALA A 133 19.22 -3.13 -21.93
CA ALA A 133 20.16 -4.19 -22.28
C ALA A 133 21.40 -3.59 -22.96
N PRO A 134 22.62 -4.07 -22.64
CA PRO A 134 23.83 -3.61 -23.30
C PRO A 134 23.73 -3.80 -24.81
N ALA A 135 24.11 -2.78 -25.56
CA ALA A 135 24.14 -2.83 -27.01
C ALA A 135 25.05 -3.99 -27.48
N PRO A 136 24.69 -4.72 -28.54
CA PRO A 136 25.53 -5.76 -29.08
C PRO A 136 26.87 -5.18 -29.54
N ALA A 137 27.95 -5.86 -29.17
CA ALA A 137 29.30 -5.45 -29.57
C ALA A 137 29.43 -5.49 -31.11
N PRO A 138 30.12 -4.51 -31.70
CA PRO A 138 30.38 -4.54 -33.14
C PRO A 138 31.21 -5.79 -33.46
N GLY A 139 30.65 -6.63 -34.33
CA GLY A 139 31.36 -7.80 -34.85
C GLY A 139 32.58 -7.35 -35.68
N TYR A 140 33.71 -7.96 -35.38
CA TYR A 140 34.89 -7.97 -36.22
C TYR A 140 34.76 -9.09 -37.22
#